data_09948d313babbf85718eaaa8be25d965
#
_entry.id   09948d313babbf85718eaaa8be25d965
#
_cell.length_a   1.000
_cell.length_b   1.000
_cell.length_c   1.000
_cell.angle_alpha   90.00
_cell.angle_beta   90.00
_cell.angle_gamma   90.00
#
_symmetry.space_group_name_H-M   'P 1'
#
loop_
_entity.id
_entity.type
_entity.pdbx_description
1 polymer ?
#
loop_
_entity_poly.entity_id
_entity_poly.type
_entity_poly.pdbx_seq_one_letter_code
_entity_poly.pdbx_strand_id
1 'polypeptide(L)'
;MKRLIVLALCSIALAQSIAGGAVREYFRYTRDIAISQPGKQNYLVVDAAMWAHTRARLSDVRLYDREVQVPYALSEEQASSSTQVREARILNLGVRNGRTEFDLDVGDEAEYNHVQLRVKATNFVATATADGRDAVVGTGRKLSTSTLYDFSREGLGNNFALRIPLATFRYLHVSITPAISIREIVGASTSVHRESPAKWISAGRCHSSEQVGRTTRIACDLDPRVPVGRMSFTVPADLINFRRTVSVSDSQGTQLCRGSISRIRMKSGGKEVVADDLALSSCAVKTNQVVIEIDNGDNTALPVERAEPQSLERRIYFDPAGKTAIRLYYGDEKLPAPEYDYANFFHKEADAVEAVVGAENSNPDYSGRPDERPWSERHKWVLWGSLLLSVVVLALLALKGLTSGPAAQK
;
A
#
# COMPACT_ATOMS: atom_id res chain seq x y z
N MET A 1 16.24 -66.14 19.31
CA MET A 1 15.11 -65.21 19.49
C MET A 1 15.58 -63.79 19.76
N LYS A 2 16.47 -63.21 18.92
CA LYS A 2 16.97 -61.83 19.08
C LYS A 2 16.93 -60.98 17.77
N ARG A 3 16.16 -61.40 16.75
CA ARG A 3 16.10 -60.71 15.43
C ARG A 3 14.70 -60.25 14.99
N LEU A 4 13.68 -60.33 15.88
CA LEU A 4 12.29 -59.98 15.52
C LEU A 4 11.77 -58.68 16.13
N ILE A 5 12.57 -57.92 16.90
CA ILE A 5 12.13 -56.67 17.56
C ILE A 5 12.54 -55.40 16.80
N VAL A 6 13.43 -55.50 15.80
CA VAL A 6 13.94 -54.32 15.09
C VAL A 6 13.06 -53.90 13.90
N LEU A 7 12.14 -54.75 13.42
CA LEU A 7 11.29 -54.47 12.25
C LEU A 7 9.94 -53.83 12.57
N ALA A 8 9.57 -53.65 13.83
CA ALA A 8 8.30 -53.04 14.23
C ALA A 8 8.39 -51.51 14.46
N LEU A 9 9.58 -50.93 14.44
CA LEU A 9 9.80 -49.48 14.68
C LEU A 9 9.92 -48.62 13.40
N CYS A 10 9.97 -49.23 12.22
CA CYS A 10 10.11 -48.51 10.95
C CYS A 10 8.79 -48.20 10.22
N SER A 11 7.63 -48.61 10.72
CA SER A 11 6.35 -48.47 10.04
C SER A 11 5.47 -47.31 10.54
N ILE A 12 5.95 -46.48 11.46
CA ILE A 12 5.18 -45.34 12.01
C ILE A 12 5.61 -43.97 11.44
N ALA A 13 6.57 -43.97 10.55
CA ALA A 13 7.16 -42.70 10.05
C ALA A 13 6.58 -42.16 8.73
N LEU A 14 5.41 -42.62 8.28
CA LEU A 14 4.84 -42.19 7.00
C LEU A 14 3.42 -41.59 7.04
N ALA A 15 3.01 -41.09 8.19
CA ALA A 15 1.80 -40.27 8.32
C ALA A 15 2.13 -38.92 9.00
N GLN A 16 3.22 -38.28 8.60
CA GLN A 16 3.33 -36.83 8.78
C GLN A 16 2.60 -36.17 7.61
N SER A 17 1.28 -36.25 7.67
CA SER A 17 0.37 -35.44 6.90
C SER A 17 0.69 -33.96 7.14
N ILE A 18 0.84 -33.25 6.12
CA ILE A 18 0.52 -31.86 5.84
C ILE A 18 -0.31 -31.17 6.99
N ALA A 19 0.24 -31.12 8.19
CA ALA A 19 -0.43 -30.56 9.38
C ALA A 19 -0.46 -29.02 9.39
N GLY A 20 0.15 -28.36 8.40
CA GLY A 20 0.16 -26.90 8.22
C GLY A 20 -0.77 -26.37 7.13
N GLY A 21 -1.56 -27.21 6.45
CA GLY A 21 -2.42 -26.81 5.33
C GLY A 21 -3.62 -25.94 5.73
N ALA A 22 -4.11 -25.13 4.80
CA ALA A 22 -5.36 -24.41 4.95
C ALA A 22 -6.53 -25.38 4.77
N VAL A 23 -7.14 -25.80 5.88
CA VAL A 23 -8.33 -26.66 5.93
C VAL A 23 -9.54 -25.78 6.22
N ARG A 24 -10.61 -25.88 5.44
CA ARG A 24 -11.76 -24.97 5.55
C ARG A 24 -12.45 -25.03 6.91
N GLU A 25 -12.47 -26.16 7.56
CA GLU A 25 -13.07 -26.37 8.89
C GLU A 25 -12.32 -25.63 10.01
N TYR A 26 -11.11 -25.11 9.76
CA TYR A 26 -10.35 -24.35 10.76
C TYR A 26 -10.59 -22.85 10.71
N PHE A 27 -11.26 -22.35 9.67
CA PHE A 27 -11.64 -20.95 9.55
C PHE A 27 -12.95 -20.68 10.27
N ARG A 28 -12.95 -19.67 11.14
CA ARG A 28 -14.13 -19.32 11.94
C ARG A 28 -15.20 -18.60 11.12
N TYR A 29 -14.78 -17.81 10.11
CA TYR A 29 -15.66 -16.94 9.34
C TYR A 29 -15.60 -17.24 7.86
N THR A 30 -16.73 -16.99 7.20
CA THR A 30 -16.86 -17.12 5.75
C THR A 30 -17.75 -16.03 5.17
N ARG A 31 -17.48 -15.66 3.90
CA ARG A 31 -18.28 -14.70 3.14
C ARG A 31 -18.39 -15.17 1.68
N ASP A 32 -19.55 -15.02 1.10
CA ASP A 32 -19.74 -15.28 -0.32
C ASP A 32 -19.26 -14.06 -1.12
N ILE A 33 -18.61 -14.30 -2.25
CA ILE A 33 -18.14 -13.26 -3.17
C ILE A 33 -18.83 -13.47 -4.51
N ALA A 34 -19.61 -12.46 -4.92
CA ALA A 34 -20.25 -12.42 -6.22
C ALA A 34 -19.37 -11.69 -7.25
N ILE A 35 -19.14 -12.34 -8.37
CA ILE A 35 -18.26 -11.88 -9.44
C ILE A 35 -19.11 -11.49 -10.65
N SER A 36 -19.09 -10.21 -11.02
CA SER A 36 -19.87 -9.69 -12.14
C SER A 36 -19.19 -9.86 -13.49
N GLN A 37 -17.86 -9.86 -13.53
CA GLN A 37 -17.05 -10.01 -14.75
C GLN A 37 -15.99 -11.11 -14.58
N PRO A 38 -16.38 -12.38 -14.79
CA PRO A 38 -15.51 -13.53 -14.49
C PRO A 38 -14.35 -13.74 -15.49
N GLY A 39 -14.34 -13.00 -16.58
CA GLY A 39 -13.23 -12.98 -17.55
C GLY A 39 -12.18 -11.90 -17.34
N LYS A 40 -12.29 -11.11 -16.25
CA LYS A 40 -11.33 -10.07 -15.89
C LYS A 40 -10.69 -10.35 -14.54
N GLN A 41 -9.57 -9.68 -14.28
CA GLN A 41 -9.02 -9.60 -12.94
C GLN A 41 -10.05 -8.94 -12.01
N ASN A 42 -10.30 -9.56 -10.87
CA ASN A 42 -11.21 -9.02 -9.86
C ASN A 42 -10.45 -8.68 -8.59
N TYR A 43 -11.03 -7.79 -7.80
CA TYR A 43 -10.53 -7.51 -6.46
C TYR A 43 -11.68 -7.37 -5.46
N LEU A 44 -11.37 -7.61 -4.21
CA LEU A 44 -12.23 -7.25 -3.08
C LEU A 44 -11.52 -6.28 -2.15
N VAL A 45 -12.28 -5.39 -1.53
CA VAL A 45 -11.77 -4.44 -0.54
C VAL A 45 -11.84 -5.08 0.85
N VAL A 46 -10.76 -4.98 1.59
CA VAL A 46 -10.70 -5.46 2.98
C VAL A 46 -11.40 -4.47 3.88
N ASP A 47 -12.51 -4.88 4.49
CA ASP A 47 -13.31 -4.07 5.39
C ASP A 47 -12.92 -4.24 6.88
N ALA A 48 -13.55 -3.44 7.76
CA ALA A 48 -13.27 -3.47 9.19
C ALA A 48 -13.61 -4.82 9.85
N ALA A 49 -14.63 -5.56 9.36
CA ALA A 49 -14.98 -6.88 9.88
C ALA A 49 -13.88 -7.90 9.58
N MET A 50 -13.34 -7.88 8.36
CA MET A 50 -12.19 -8.72 8.02
C MET A 50 -10.98 -8.39 8.90
N TRP A 51 -10.67 -7.10 9.10
CA TRP A 51 -9.57 -6.70 9.97
C TRP A 51 -9.74 -7.20 11.39
N ALA A 52 -10.94 -7.08 11.95
CA ALA A 52 -11.24 -7.48 13.33
C ALA A 52 -11.00 -8.98 13.57
N HIS A 53 -11.25 -9.82 12.59
CA HIS A 53 -11.28 -11.27 12.72
C HIS A 53 -10.16 -12.01 12.00
N THR A 54 -9.32 -11.32 11.22
CA THR A 54 -8.15 -11.91 10.57
C THR A 54 -6.91 -11.81 11.46
N ARG A 55 -5.93 -12.63 11.15
CA ARG A 55 -4.59 -12.54 11.72
C ARG A 55 -3.85 -11.31 11.18
N ALA A 56 -2.80 -10.89 11.88
CA ALA A 56 -1.95 -9.80 11.46
C ALA A 56 -1.52 -9.94 9.98
N ARG A 57 -1.58 -8.82 9.25
CA ARG A 57 -1.29 -8.75 7.81
C ARG A 57 -2.23 -9.61 6.94
N LEU A 58 -3.43 -9.96 7.42
CA LEU A 58 -4.41 -10.77 6.68
C LEU A 58 -3.85 -12.14 6.26
N SER A 59 -2.92 -12.71 7.04
CA SER A 59 -2.17 -13.90 6.66
C SER A 59 -3.02 -15.16 6.57
N ASP A 60 -4.14 -15.21 7.27
CA ASP A 60 -5.07 -16.34 7.31
C ASP A 60 -6.22 -16.25 6.31
N VAL A 61 -6.23 -15.25 5.45
CA VAL A 61 -7.26 -15.14 4.40
C VAL A 61 -7.04 -16.19 3.32
N ARG A 62 -8.13 -16.82 2.86
CA ARG A 62 -8.13 -17.76 1.72
C ARG A 62 -9.40 -17.61 0.89
N LEU A 63 -9.22 -17.75 -0.42
CA LEU A 63 -10.32 -17.78 -1.39
C LEU A 63 -10.49 -19.20 -1.91
N TYR A 64 -11.73 -19.65 -2.01
CA TYR A 64 -12.06 -20.98 -2.53
C TYR A 64 -13.17 -20.92 -3.57
N ASP A 65 -12.96 -21.68 -4.65
CA ASP A 65 -14.03 -22.19 -5.48
C ASP A 65 -14.30 -23.64 -5.08
N ARG A 66 -15.36 -23.86 -4.32
CA ARG A 66 -15.68 -25.17 -3.72
C ARG A 66 -14.52 -25.69 -2.86
N GLU A 67 -13.76 -26.70 -3.38
CA GLU A 67 -12.63 -27.33 -2.71
C GLU A 67 -11.28 -26.76 -3.13
N VAL A 68 -11.24 -25.97 -4.20
CA VAL A 68 -9.99 -25.52 -4.82
C VAL A 68 -9.67 -24.10 -4.34
N GLN A 69 -8.47 -23.89 -3.84
CA GLN A 69 -8.02 -22.54 -3.50
C GLN A 69 -7.86 -21.70 -4.76
N VAL A 70 -8.31 -20.45 -4.68
CA VAL A 70 -8.08 -19.43 -5.70
C VAL A 70 -6.91 -18.57 -5.25
N PRO A 71 -5.79 -18.58 -5.99
CA PRO A 71 -4.64 -17.75 -5.67
C PRO A 71 -4.99 -16.27 -5.74
N TYR A 72 -4.33 -15.47 -4.90
CA TYR A 72 -4.54 -14.03 -4.88
C TYR A 72 -3.26 -13.26 -4.54
N ALA A 73 -3.27 -11.96 -4.80
CA ALA A 73 -2.27 -11.00 -4.37
C ALA A 73 -2.90 -9.93 -3.48
N LEU A 74 -2.20 -9.55 -2.41
CA LEU A 74 -2.61 -8.47 -1.52
C LEU A 74 -1.88 -7.18 -1.94
N SER A 75 -2.63 -6.10 -2.15
CA SER A 75 -2.09 -4.79 -2.51
C SER A 75 -2.58 -3.71 -1.55
N GLU A 76 -1.72 -2.74 -1.26
CA GLU A 76 -2.10 -1.48 -0.61
C GLU A 76 -2.23 -0.41 -1.69
N GLU A 77 -3.34 0.32 -1.68
CA GLU A 77 -3.62 1.37 -2.66
C GLU A 77 -2.87 2.67 -2.30
N GLN A 78 -1.55 2.60 -2.32
CA GLN A 78 -0.66 3.75 -2.10
C GLN A 78 -0.71 4.70 -3.28
N ALA A 79 -0.33 5.97 -3.05
CA ALA A 79 -0.09 6.89 -4.14
C ALA A 79 1.01 6.33 -5.05
N SER A 80 0.75 6.32 -6.34
CA SER A 80 1.70 5.88 -7.34
C SER A 80 1.77 6.86 -8.48
N SER A 81 2.95 7.00 -9.07
CA SER A 81 3.14 7.72 -10.32
C SER A 81 3.75 6.77 -11.33
N SER A 82 3.18 6.74 -12.51
CA SER A 82 3.76 6.00 -13.64
C SER A 82 4.12 6.98 -14.74
N THR A 83 5.27 6.76 -15.35
CA THR A 83 5.74 7.54 -16.49
C THR A 83 6.13 6.59 -17.60
N GLN A 84 5.39 6.63 -18.70
CA GLN A 84 5.76 5.94 -19.93
C GLN A 84 6.40 6.94 -20.86
N VAL A 85 7.66 6.74 -21.23
CA VAL A 85 8.42 7.61 -22.13
C VAL A 85 8.50 6.98 -23.51
N ARG A 86 8.28 7.78 -24.54
CA ARG A 86 8.48 7.40 -25.94
C ARG A 86 9.35 8.45 -26.64
N GLU A 87 10.29 8.02 -27.46
CA GLU A 87 11.06 8.89 -28.32
C GLU A 87 10.14 9.43 -29.43
N ALA A 88 10.26 10.74 -29.69
CA ALA A 88 9.54 11.42 -30.77
C ALA A 88 10.52 11.78 -31.88
N ARG A 89 10.13 11.55 -33.12
CA ARG A 89 10.95 11.88 -34.28
C ARG A 89 10.75 13.34 -34.64
N ILE A 90 11.83 14.10 -34.76
CA ILE A 90 11.81 15.51 -35.19
C ILE A 90 11.72 15.57 -36.71
N LEU A 91 10.75 16.31 -37.19
CA LEU A 91 10.51 16.59 -38.62
C LEU A 91 10.53 18.10 -38.87
N ASN A 92 10.85 18.50 -40.08
CA ASN A 92 10.72 19.89 -40.57
C ASN A 92 11.44 20.96 -39.71
N LEU A 93 12.54 20.57 -39.05
CA LEU A 93 13.29 21.49 -38.18
C LEU A 93 13.92 22.62 -38.99
N GLY A 94 13.55 23.88 -38.68
CA GLY A 94 14.03 25.05 -39.33
C GLY A 94 13.84 26.35 -38.55
N VAL A 95 14.45 27.45 -39.04
CA VAL A 95 14.25 28.76 -38.46
C VAL A 95 13.43 29.58 -39.46
N ARG A 96 12.31 30.14 -39.01
CA ARG A 96 11.41 30.99 -39.80
C ARG A 96 10.95 32.19 -38.98
N ASN A 97 11.04 33.38 -39.53
CA ASN A 97 10.58 34.61 -38.88
C ASN A 97 11.08 34.81 -37.44
N GLY A 98 12.36 34.48 -37.17
CA GLY A 98 12.95 34.61 -35.84
C GLY A 98 12.49 33.55 -34.82
N ARG A 99 11.88 32.46 -35.29
CA ARG A 99 11.45 31.31 -34.48
C ARG A 99 12.09 30.03 -34.96
N THR A 100 12.42 29.16 -34.07
CA THR A 100 12.76 27.76 -34.38
C THR A 100 11.48 26.95 -34.37
N GLU A 101 11.15 26.32 -35.48
CA GLU A 101 9.93 25.56 -35.67
C GLU A 101 10.28 24.14 -36.11
N PHE A 102 9.52 23.15 -35.59
CA PHE A 102 9.62 21.75 -35.98
C PHE A 102 8.33 20.99 -35.61
N ASP A 103 8.17 19.83 -36.22
CA ASP A 103 7.09 18.93 -35.90
C ASP A 103 7.68 17.68 -35.18
N LEU A 104 6.98 17.18 -34.21
CA LEU A 104 7.27 15.90 -33.53
C LEU A 104 6.28 14.87 -34.02
N ASP A 105 6.75 13.78 -34.60
CA ASP A 105 5.97 12.59 -34.88
C ASP A 105 6.08 11.68 -33.64
N VAL A 106 5.00 11.58 -32.88
CA VAL A 106 4.92 10.82 -31.64
C VAL A 106 4.39 9.40 -31.85
N GLY A 107 4.01 9.07 -33.11
CA GLY A 107 3.44 7.80 -33.50
C GLY A 107 1.93 7.73 -33.30
N ASP A 108 1.33 6.67 -33.85
CA ASP A 108 -0.10 6.42 -33.74
C ASP A 108 -0.47 5.96 -32.31
N GLU A 109 -1.69 6.30 -31.89
CA GLU A 109 -2.29 5.88 -30.61
C GLU A 109 -1.46 6.22 -29.35
N ALA A 110 -0.55 7.22 -29.45
CA ALA A 110 0.22 7.64 -28.30
C ALA A 110 -0.59 8.60 -27.43
N GLU A 111 -0.81 8.25 -26.17
CA GLU A 111 -1.25 9.19 -25.14
C GLU A 111 -0.03 9.88 -24.51
N TYR A 112 -0.08 11.18 -24.34
CA TYR A 112 0.99 11.94 -23.68
C TYR A 112 0.46 13.24 -23.08
N ASN A 113 1.09 13.69 -22.00
CA ASN A 113 0.80 14.97 -21.34
C ASN A 113 2.08 15.76 -21.02
N HIS A 114 3.22 15.26 -21.50
CA HIS A 114 4.52 15.88 -21.28
C HIS A 114 5.40 15.69 -22.51
N VAL A 115 6.11 16.75 -22.88
CA VAL A 115 7.12 16.73 -23.95
C VAL A 115 8.43 17.20 -23.35
N GLN A 116 9.48 16.40 -23.47
CA GLN A 116 10.82 16.74 -23.06
C GLN A 116 11.69 16.96 -24.28
N LEU A 117 12.18 18.19 -24.47
CA LEU A 117 13.12 18.51 -25.51
C LEU A 117 14.55 18.23 -25.02
N ARG A 118 15.41 17.77 -25.89
CA ARG A 118 16.86 17.69 -25.65
C ARG A 118 17.54 18.81 -26.40
N VAL A 119 17.96 19.83 -25.66
CA VAL A 119 18.56 21.05 -26.17
C VAL A 119 19.99 21.16 -25.61
N LYS A 120 20.96 21.50 -26.47
CA LYS A 120 22.37 21.72 -26.08
C LYS A 120 22.67 23.20 -25.81
N ALA A 121 21.80 24.13 -26.21
CA ALA A 121 21.94 25.54 -25.93
C ALA A 121 22.01 25.79 -24.41
N THR A 122 22.89 26.69 -24.03
CA THR A 122 23.11 27.10 -22.63
C THR A 122 22.94 28.61 -22.51
N ASN A 123 22.58 29.08 -21.31
CA ASN A 123 22.44 30.50 -20.98
C ASN A 123 21.43 31.21 -21.88
N PHE A 124 20.21 30.68 -21.90
CA PHE A 124 19.12 31.28 -22.71
C PHE A 124 17.76 31.19 -21.98
N VAL A 125 16.84 32.04 -22.44
CA VAL A 125 15.41 31.96 -22.11
C VAL A 125 14.63 32.06 -23.40
N ALA A 126 13.68 31.19 -23.62
CA ALA A 126 12.79 31.23 -24.80
C ALA A 126 11.39 30.76 -24.40
N THR A 127 10.40 31.18 -25.16
CA THR A 127 9.02 30.68 -25.03
C THR A 127 8.77 29.64 -26.11
N ALA A 128 8.34 28.45 -25.69
CA ALA A 128 7.92 27.37 -26.57
C ALA A 128 6.39 27.26 -26.58
N THR A 129 5.80 27.14 -27.75
CA THR A 129 4.38 26.76 -27.93
C THR A 129 4.30 25.39 -28.56
N ALA A 130 3.29 24.60 -28.17
CA ALA A 130 2.98 23.32 -28.78
C ALA A 130 1.53 23.26 -29.24
N ASP A 131 1.35 22.92 -30.53
CA ASP A 131 0.05 22.76 -31.17
C ASP A 131 -0.11 21.30 -31.64
N GLY A 132 -1.20 20.63 -31.22
CA GLY A 132 -1.52 19.26 -31.63
C GLY A 132 -2.16 19.23 -33.03
N ARG A 133 -1.74 18.25 -33.87
CA ARG A 133 -2.23 18.07 -35.24
C ARG A 133 -2.42 16.58 -35.55
N ASP A 134 -3.44 16.28 -36.34
CA ASP A 134 -3.65 14.90 -36.84
C ASP A 134 -2.83 14.60 -38.11
N ALA A 135 -2.38 15.64 -38.80
CA ALA A 135 -1.51 15.56 -39.97
C ALA A 135 -0.36 16.57 -39.86
N VAL A 136 0.75 16.30 -40.59
CA VAL A 136 1.94 17.16 -40.57
C VAL A 136 1.62 18.58 -41.06
N VAL A 137 0.68 18.70 -42.00
CA VAL A 137 0.23 19.98 -42.57
C VAL A 137 -1.23 20.18 -42.18
N GLY A 138 -1.56 21.39 -41.70
CA GLY A 138 -2.94 21.74 -41.33
C GLY A 138 -3.01 22.67 -40.12
N THR A 139 -4.22 23.03 -39.74
CA THR A 139 -4.49 23.83 -38.54
C THR A 139 -4.30 22.97 -37.29
N GLY A 140 -3.49 23.44 -36.32
CA GLY A 140 -3.30 22.78 -35.05
C GLY A 140 -4.19 23.35 -33.93
N ARG A 141 -4.43 22.56 -32.90
CA ARG A 141 -5.03 23.01 -31.65
C ARG A 141 -3.92 23.36 -30.68
N LYS A 142 -3.89 24.61 -30.21
CA LYS A 142 -2.92 25.01 -29.18
C LYS A 142 -3.12 24.24 -27.91
N LEU A 143 -2.06 23.58 -27.46
CA LEU A 143 -2.04 22.72 -26.25
C LEU A 143 -1.34 23.41 -25.07
N SER A 144 -0.19 24.10 -25.35
CA SER A 144 0.61 24.66 -24.26
C SER A 144 1.45 25.85 -24.72
N THR A 145 1.82 26.64 -23.74
CA THR A 145 2.92 27.63 -23.83
C THR A 145 3.77 27.47 -22.58
N SER A 146 5.07 27.23 -22.74
CA SER A 146 6.03 26.99 -21.67
C SER A 146 7.28 27.83 -21.84
N THR A 147 7.94 28.20 -20.75
CA THR A 147 9.24 28.86 -20.79
C THR A 147 10.34 27.79 -20.74
N LEU A 148 11.19 27.78 -21.76
CA LEU A 148 12.42 27.02 -21.83
C LEU A 148 13.59 27.88 -21.37
N TYR A 149 14.47 27.33 -20.57
CA TYR A 149 15.68 28.04 -20.13
C TYR A 149 16.79 27.06 -19.73
N ASP A 150 18.03 27.55 -19.81
CA ASP A 150 19.17 26.87 -19.20
C ASP A 150 20.10 27.92 -18.55
N PHE A 151 20.24 27.82 -17.25
CA PHE A 151 21.16 28.53 -16.38
C PHE A 151 21.93 27.57 -15.49
N SER A 152 22.18 26.36 -15.98
CA SER A 152 22.89 25.32 -15.24
C SER A 152 24.33 25.71 -14.88
N ARG A 153 24.96 26.55 -15.71
CA ARG A 153 26.31 27.08 -15.44
C ARG A 153 26.34 28.05 -14.25
N GLU A 154 25.27 28.74 -14.00
CA GLU A 154 25.08 29.65 -12.85
C GLU A 154 24.48 28.93 -11.62
N GLY A 155 24.26 27.61 -11.69
CA GLY A 155 23.67 26.84 -10.60
C GLY A 155 22.16 27.02 -10.44
N LEU A 156 21.48 27.67 -11.39
CA LEU A 156 20.03 27.96 -11.35
C LEU A 156 19.16 26.92 -12.07
N GLY A 157 19.79 25.86 -12.63
CA GLY A 157 19.09 24.76 -13.29
C GLY A 157 18.63 25.05 -14.72
N ASN A 158 17.79 24.16 -15.25
CA ASN A 158 17.23 24.26 -16.59
C ASN A 158 15.79 23.77 -16.64
N ASN A 159 15.06 24.14 -17.69
CA ASN A 159 13.77 23.60 -18.06
C ASN A 159 13.66 23.45 -19.57
N PHE A 160 13.54 22.23 -20.05
CA PHE A 160 13.31 21.90 -21.46
C PHE A 160 11.98 21.15 -21.66
N ALA A 161 11.09 21.24 -20.69
CA ALA A 161 9.83 20.52 -20.67
C ALA A 161 8.64 21.40 -21.05
N LEU A 162 7.73 20.83 -21.86
CA LEU A 162 6.42 21.39 -22.09
C LEU A 162 5.37 20.47 -21.42
N ARG A 163 4.64 21.01 -20.48
CA ARG A 163 3.45 20.35 -19.91
C ARG A 163 2.25 20.68 -20.76
N ILE A 164 1.53 19.67 -21.20
CA ILE A 164 0.36 19.79 -22.04
C ILE A 164 -0.82 19.03 -21.40
N PRO A 165 -2.07 19.36 -21.71
CA PRO A 165 -3.20 18.50 -21.39
C PRO A 165 -2.99 17.10 -21.98
N LEU A 166 -3.64 16.08 -21.42
CA LEU A 166 -3.61 14.73 -22.01
C LEU A 166 -4.08 14.82 -23.47
N ALA A 167 -3.24 14.37 -24.40
CA ALA A 167 -3.42 14.49 -25.82
C ALA A 167 -3.07 13.18 -26.52
N THR A 168 -3.69 12.99 -27.70
CA THR A 168 -3.52 11.81 -28.56
C THR A 168 -3.15 12.18 -30.00
N PHE A 169 -2.83 13.46 -30.25
CA PHE A 169 -2.44 13.90 -31.59
C PHE A 169 -1.16 13.19 -32.06
N ARG A 170 -1.15 12.68 -33.28
CA ARG A 170 0.04 12.07 -33.85
C ARG A 170 1.20 13.05 -34.02
N TYR A 171 0.91 14.31 -34.38
CA TYR A 171 1.92 15.33 -34.60
C TYR A 171 1.78 16.47 -33.62
N LEU A 172 2.93 16.95 -33.13
CA LEU A 172 3.01 18.17 -32.34
C LEU A 172 3.87 19.19 -33.09
N HIS A 173 3.29 20.34 -33.44
CA HIS A 173 4.03 21.46 -33.94
C HIS A 173 4.59 22.28 -32.78
N VAL A 174 5.91 22.43 -32.74
CA VAL A 174 6.61 23.19 -31.70
C VAL A 174 7.24 24.44 -32.31
N SER A 175 7.00 25.60 -31.71
CA SER A 175 7.59 26.88 -32.08
C SER A 175 8.27 27.51 -30.88
N ILE A 176 9.55 27.87 -31.04
CA ILE A 176 10.39 28.44 -29.96
C ILE A 176 10.81 29.85 -30.33
N THR A 177 10.54 30.82 -29.45
CA THR A 177 10.83 32.26 -29.63
C THR A 177 11.52 32.84 -28.40
N PRO A 178 12.66 33.54 -28.51
CA PRO A 178 13.45 33.72 -29.72
C PRO A 178 14.03 32.44 -30.28
N ALA A 179 14.46 32.44 -31.54
CA ALA A 179 15.00 31.25 -32.18
C ALA A 179 16.24 30.73 -31.49
N ILE A 180 16.29 29.41 -31.31
CA ILE A 180 17.47 28.66 -30.91
C ILE A 180 18.06 28.01 -32.16
N SER A 181 19.39 27.89 -32.25
CA SER A 181 20.04 27.20 -33.36
C SER A 181 19.48 25.78 -33.56
N ILE A 182 19.17 25.43 -34.80
CA ILE A 182 18.69 24.07 -35.13
C ILE A 182 19.69 22.98 -34.77
N ARG A 183 21.00 23.27 -34.73
CA ARG A 183 22.04 22.34 -34.33
C ARG A 183 22.01 21.99 -32.86
N GLU A 184 21.35 22.79 -32.05
CA GLU A 184 21.26 22.61 -30.62
C GLU A 184 20.03 21.78 -30.20
N ILE A 185 19.04 21.60 -31.11
CA ILE A 185 17.91 20.73 -30.87
C ILE A 185 18.26 19.31 -31.32
N VAL A 186 18.56 18.44 -30.39
CA VAL A 186 19.13 17.12 -30.68
C VAL A 186 18.15 15.96 -30.48
N GLY A 187 16.96 16.21 -29.97
CA GLY A 187 15.95 15.18 -29.80
C GLY A 187 14.74 15.65 -29.00
N ALA A 188 13.73 14.84 -28.98
CA ALA A 188 12.56 15.02 -28.16
C ALA A 188 11.98 13.67 -27.73
N SER A 189 11.35 13.64 -26.58
CA SER A 189 10.54 12.51 -26.12
C SER A 189 9.21 13.01 -25.60
N THR A 190 8.20 12.17 -25.69
CA THR A 190 6.91 12.38 -25.06
C THR A 190 6.72 11.40 -23.92
N SER A 191 5.97 11.78 -22.92
CA SER A 191 5.59 10.87 -21.84
C SER A 191 4.18 11.14 -21.35
N VAL A 192 3.54 10.08 -20.86
CA VAL A 192 2.33 10.21 -20.07
C VAL A 192 2.70 10.05 -18.60
N HIS A 193 2.44 11.10 -17.84
CA HIS A 193 2.51 11.03 -16.38
C HIS A 193 1.10 10.80 -15.86
N ARG A 194 0.91 9.64 -15.23
CA ARG A 194 -0.34 9.27 -14.56
C ARG A 194 -0.07 9.20 -13.07
N GLU A 195 -0.76 10.02 -12.32
CA GLU A 195 -0.74 9.99 -10.86
C GLU A 195 -2.02 9.31 -10.38
N SER A 196 -1.87 8.29 -9.58
CA SER A 196 -2.96 7.65 -8.86
C SER A 196 -2.83 8.04 -7.40
N PRO A 197 -3.77 8.82 -6.84
CA PRO A 197 -3.73 9.18 -5.43
C PRO A 197 -3.91 7.94 -4.55
N ALA A 198 -3.35 7.95 -3.35
CA ALA A 198 -3.60 6.93 -2.36
C ALA A 198 -5.10 6.86 -2.03
N LYS A 199 -5.62 5.65 -1.90
CA LYS A 199 -6.99 5.43 -1.45
C LYS A 199 -7.01 5.20 0.04
N TRP A 200 -7.85 5.96 0.72
CA TRP A 200 -7.98 5.93 2.16
C TRP A 200 -9.38 5.50 2.58
N ILE A 201 -9.43 4.63 3.57
CA ILE A 201 -10.67 4.18 4.22
C ILE A 201 -10.66 4.63 5.67
N SER A 202 -11.82 4.76 6.28
CA SER A 202 -11.94 5.04 7.71
C SER A 202 -11.38 3.88 8.52
N ALA A 203 -10.65 4.20 9.58
CA ALA A 203 -10.05 3.25 10.51
C ALA A 203 -10.58 3.43 11.94
N GLY A 204 -11.74 4.07 12.08
CA GLY A 204 -12.36 4.31 13.37
C GLY A 204 -13.26 5.55 13.36
N ARG A 205 -13.72 5.95 14.52
CA ARG A 205 -14.61 7.09 14.71
C ARG A 205 -14.10 8.04 15.77
N CYS A 206 -14.09 9.33 15.45
CA CYS A 206 -13.80 10.38 16.43
C CYS A 206 -15.08 11.01 16.97
N HIS A 207 -15.04 11.39 18.24
CA HIS A 207 -16.10 12.12 18.92
C HIS A 207 -16.03 13.63 18.63
N SER A 208 -16.97 14.39 19.15
CA SER A 208 -16.97 15.85 19.05
C SER A 208 -15.74 16.45 19.76
N SER A 209 -15.24 17.56 19.20
CA SER A 209 -14.13 18.28 19.80
C SER A 209 -14.52 18.97 21.09
N GLU A 210 -13.62 18.98 22.06
CA GLU A 210 -13.74 19.71 23.32
C GLU A 210 -12.60 20.72 23.42
N GLN A 211 -12.90 21.95 23.87
CA GLN A 211 -11.91 22.97 24.10
C GLN A 211 -11.43 22.94 25.55
N VAL A 212 -10.14 22.66 25.77
CA VAL A 212 -9.50 22.66 27.09
C VAL A 212 -8.39 23.69 27.12
N GLY A 213 -8.67 24.85 27.64
CA GLY A 213 -7.73 25.98 27.63
C GLY A 213 -7.40 26.41 26.21
N ARG A 214 -6.13 26.33 25.82
CA ARG A 214 -5.63 26.65 24.46
C ARG A 214 -5.60 25.46 23.51
N THR A 215 -6.08 24.30 23.95
CA THR A 215 -5.99 23.05 23.21
C THR A 215 -7.38 22.54 22.85
N THR A 216 -7.58 22.17 21.58
CA THR A 216 -8.76 21.42 21.14
C THR A 216 -8.43 19.93 21.27
N ARG A 217 -9.23 19.17 22.02
CA ARG A 217 -9.10 17.73 22.22
C ARG A 217 -10.18 16.98 21.48
N ILE A 218 -9.82 15.86 20.85
CA ILE A 218 -10.74 14.98 20.14
C ILE A 218 -10.36 13.54 20.48
N ALA A 219 -11.27 12.82 21.13
CA ALA A 219 -11.11 11.41 21.40
C ALA A 219 -11.57 10.58 20.21
N CYS A 220 -10.88 9.51 19.86
CA CYS A 220 -11.23 8.62 18.76
C CYS A 220 -11.15 7.17 19.21
N ASP A 221 -12.17 6.39 18.86
CA ASP A 221 -12.19 4.93 18.94
C ASP A 221 -11.76 4.37 17.59
N LEU A 222 -10.77 3.47 17.61
CA LEU A 222 -10.20 2.88 16.41
C LEU A 222 -10.78 1.48 16.17
N ASP A 223 -11.00 1.15 14.92
CA ASP A 223 -11.44 -0.18 14.54
C ASP A 223 -10.37 -1.23 14.87
N PRO A 224 -10.75 -2.38 15.43
CA PRO A 224 -9.80 -3.38 15.86
C PRO A 224 -8.88 -3.86 14.74
N ARG A 225 -7.59 -3.84 15.00
CA ARG A 225 -6.52 -4.33 14.09
C ARG A 225 -6.37 -3.58 12.77
N VAL A 226 -7.19 -2.56 12.48
CA VAL A 226 -7.03 -1.72 11.29
C VAL A 226 -5.79 -0.84 11.47
N PRO A 227 -4.82 -0.90 10.55
CA PRO A 227 -3.61 -0.07 10.66
C PRO A 227 -3.94 1.40 10.34
N VAL A 228 -3.73 2.30 11.29
CA VAL A 228 -3.90 3.72 11.05
C VAL A 228 -2.65 4.29 10.40
N GLY A 229 -2.78 4.85 9.19
CA GLY A 229 -1.69 5.47 8.44
C GLY A 229 -1.66 6.99 8.56
N ARG A 230 -2.82 7.63 8.77
CA ARG A 230 -2.92 9.07 8.96
C ARG A 230 -4.17 9.47 9.75
N MET A 231 -4.13 10.70 10.31
CA MET A 231 -5.29 11.40 10.84
C MET A 231 -5.65 12.55 9.89
N SER A 232 -6.84 12.56 9.36
CA SER A 232 -7.32 13.62 8.45
C SER A 232 -8.29 14.54 9.17
N PHE A 233 -8.31 15.83 8.76
CA PHE A 233 -9.11 16.86 9.40
C PHE A 233 -9.94 17.59 8.36
N THR A 234 -11.21 17.80 8.65
CA THR A 234 -12.07 18.70 7.88
C THR A 234 -12.24 19.99 8.68
N VAL A 235 -11.93 21.10 8.03
CA VAL A 235 -12.01 22.45 8.57
C VAL A 235 -12.81 23.29 7.59
N PRO A 236 -13.68 24.22 8.04
CA PRO A 236 -14.46 25.10 7.15
C PRO A 236 -13.61 25.73 6.03
N ALA A 237 -14.17 25.77 4.82
CA ALA A 237 -13.41 26.17 3.63
C ALA A 237 -13.03 27.66 3.63
N ASP A 238 -13.77 28.48 4.33
CA ASP A 238 -13.57 29.93 4.51
C ASP A 238 -12.44 30.26 5.47
N LEU A 239 -12.04 29.30 6.34
CA LEU A 239 -10.92 29.47 7.23
C LEU A 239 -9.60 29.25 6.50
N ILE A 240 -8.87 30.31 6.27
CA ILE A 240 -7.60 30.34 5.52
C ILE A 240 -6.47 30.90 6.38
N ASN A 241 -5.22 30.68 5.94
CA ASN A 241 -4.00 31.20 6.54
C ASN A 241 -3.82 30.82 8.03
N PHE A 242 -3.96 29.54 8.29
CA PHE A 242 -3.66 28.98 9.60
C PHE A 242 -2.62 27.86 9.53
N ARG A 243 -1.93 27.67 10.63
CA ARG A 243 -1.10 26.50 10.95
C ARG A 243 -1.29 26.15 12.41
N ARG A 244 -1.51 24.86 12.72
CA ARG A 244 -1.66 24.36 14.09
C ARG A 244 -0.79 23.14 14.29
N THR A 245 -0.16 23.04 15.44
CA THR A 245 0.51 21.81 15.86
C THR A 245 -0.54 20.81 16.33
N VAL A 246 -0.37 19.57 15.92
CA VAL A 246 -1.25 18.44 16.27
C VAL A 246 -0.39 17.34 16.87
N SER A 247 -0.83 16.80 18.01
CA SER A 247 -0.27 15.60 18.62
C SER A 247 -1.34 14.56 18.81
N VAL A 248 -0.96 13.29 18.70
CA VAL A 248 -1.83 12.13 18.92
C VAL A 248 -1.19 11.28 19.99
N SER A 249 -1.94 10.97 21.03
CA SER A 249 -1.50 10.17 22.17
C SER A 249 -2.45 9.00 22.40
N ASP A 250 -1.98 7.94 23.04
CA ASP A 250 -2.82 6.85 23.53
C ASP A 250 -3.64 7.28 24.77
N SER A 251 -4.47 6.40 25.28
CA SER A 251 -5.29 6.62 26.49
C SER A 251 -4.46 6.81 27.78
N GLN A 252 -3.17 6.48 27.74
CA GLN A 252 -2.24 6.65 28.86
C GLN A 252 -1.42 7.95 28.74
N GLY A 253 -1.62 8.72 27.66
CA GLY A 253 -0.89 9.96 27.40
C GLY A 253 0.44 9.77 26.70
N THR A 254 0.78 8.56 26.24
CA THR A 254 1.99 8.32 25.46
C THR A 254 1.83 8.91 24.06
N GLN A 255 2.68 9.83 23.68
CA GLN A 255 2.64 10.44 22.35
C GLN A 255 3.02 9.43 21.27
N LEU A 256 2.09 9.21 20.32
CA LEU A 256 2.26 8.30 19.19
C LEU A 256 2.82 9.00 17.95
N CYS A 257 2.34 10.21 17.68
CA CYS A 257 2.85 11.06 16.60
C CYS A 257 2.58 12.55 16.87
N ARG A 258 3.32 13.39 16.15
CA ARG A 258 3.18 14.86 16.21
C ARG A 258 3.51 15.46 14.85
N GLY A 259 2.82 16.55 14.50
CA GLY A 259 3.07 17.30 13.28
C GLY A 259 2.27 18.59 13.24
N SER A 260 1.95 19.08 12.06
CA SER A 260 1.14 20.29 11.91
C SER A 260 0.13 20.13 10.77
N ILE A 261 -1.01 20.80 10.91
CA ILE A 261 -1.98 20.99 9.84
C ILE A 261 -2.01 22.47 9.46
N SER A 262 -2.22 22.75 8.18
CA SER A 262 -2.24 24.12 7.68
C SER A 262 -3.07 24.28 6.43
N ARG A 263 -3.62 25.48 6.25
CA ARG A 263 -4.17 25.93 4.98
C ARG A 263 -3.62 27.33 4.70
N ILE A 264 -2.96 27.49 3.57
CA ILE A 264 -2.31 28.74 3.16
C ILE A 264 -2.88 29.16 1.83
N ARG A 265 -3.38 30.39 1.76
CA ARG A 265 -3.83 31.03 0.51
C ARG A 265 -3.26 32.43 0.47
N MET A 266 -2.21 32.64 -0.28
CA MET A 266 -1.52 33.91 -0.38
C MET A 266 -1.34 34.30 -1.86
N LYS A 267 -1.35 35.60 -2.12
CA LYS A 267 -0.97 36.15 -3.41
C LYS A 267 0.47 36.65 -3.34
N SER A 268 1.35 36.13 -4.18
CA SER A 268 2.74 36.56 -4.31
C SER A 268 3.09 36.75 -5.78
N GLY A 269 3.59 37.94 -6.14
CA GLY A 269 3.97 38.25 -7.52
C GLY A 269 2.84 38.10 -8.55
N GLY A 270 1.58 38.35 -8.14
CA GLY A 270 0.40 38.19 -9.02
C GLY A 270 -0.08 36.73 -9.18
N LYS A 271 0.55 35.78 -8.55
CA LYS A 271 0.13 34.37 -8.50
C LYS A 271 -0.47 34.04 -7.15
N GLU A 272 -1.55 33.26 -7.15
CA GLU A 272 -2.12 32.68 -5.94
C GLU A 272 -1.36 31.42 -5.56
N VAL A 273 -0.86 31.35 -4.33
CA VAL A 273 -0.27 30.17 -3.72
C VAL A 273 -1.33 29.53 -2.83
N VAL A 274 -1.71 28.31 -3.16
CA VAL A 274 -2.67 27.50 -2.38
C VAL A 274 -1.94 26.24 -1.90
N ALA A 275 -1.93 26.02 -0.59
CA ALA A 275 -1.40 24.82 0.02
C ALA A 275 -2.35 24.38 1.14
N ASP A 276 -2.96 23.21 0.99
CA ASP A 276 -3.79 22.57 2.00
C ASP A 276 -3.07 21.30 2.47
N ASP A 277 -2.66 21.29 3.74
CA ASP A 277 -2.12 20.14 4.43
C ASP A 277 -2.96 19.91 5.69
N LEU A 278 -4.01 19.10 5.54
CA LEU A 278 -5.00 18.82 6.59
C LEU A 278 -4.93 17.37 7.05
N ALA A 279 -3.76 16.76 6.96
CA ALA A 279 -3.57 15.39 7.41
C ALA A 279 -2.25 15.22 8.15
N LEU A 280 -2.30 14.52 9.27
CA LEU A 280 -1.11 14.10 10.01
C LEU A 280 -0.78 12.65 9.60
N SER A 281 0.29 12.46 8.86
CA SER A 281 0.77 11.16 8.39
C SER A 281 1.76 10.51 9.36
N SER A 282 2.06 9.22 9.14
CA SER A 282 3.09 8.46 9.90
C SER A 282 2.77 8.25 11.39
N CYS A 283 1.50 8.03 11.72
CA CYS A 283 1.05 7.65 13.05
C CYS A 283 1.04 6.12 13.18
N ALA A 284 2.06 5.53 13.79
CA ALA A 284 2.08 4.09 14.09
C ALA A 284 1.22 3.79 15.32
N VAL A 285 -0.09 3.64 15.14
CA VAL A 285 -1.03 3.41 16.24
C VAL A 285 -1.21 1.91 16.48
N LYS A 286 -1.07 1.48 17.74
CA LYS A 286 -1.25 0.08 18.18
C LYS A 286 -2.29 -0.05 19.29
N THR A 287 -3.07 0.97 19.54
CA THR A 287 -4.12 1.02 20.56
C THR A 287 -5.49 1.15 19.91
N ASN A 288 -6.54 0.83 20.65
CA ASN A 288 -7.92 0.97 20.17
C ASN A 288 -8.51 2.35 20.47
N GLN A 289 -7.80 3.19 21.22
CA GLN A 289 -8.25 4.55 21.53
C GLN A 289 -7.10 5.53 21.46
N VAL A 290 -7.36 6.69 20.89
CA VAL A 290 -6.39 7.79 20.82
C VAL A 290 -7.05 9.12 21.17
N VAL A 291 -6.23 10.04 21.63
CA VAL A 291 -6.61 11.43 21.87
C VAL A 291 -5.78 12.32 20.95
N ILE A 292 -6.46 13.11 20.14
CA ILE A 292 -5.86 14.13 19.28
C ILE A 292 -5.91 15.45 20.05
N GLU A 293 -4.79 16.16 20.10
CA GLU A 293 -4.67 17.48 20.69
C GLU A 293 -4.15 18.47 19.65
N ILE A 294 -4.92 19.54 19.43
CA ILE A 294 -4.57 20.62 18.51
C ILE A 294 -4.23 21.84 19.35
N ASP A 295 -2.98 22.27 19.28
CA ASP A 295 -2.51 23.46 19.98
C ASP A 295 -2.90 24.72 19.19
N ASN A 296 -3.79 25.53 19.76
CA ASN A 296 -4.26 26.77 19.18
C ASN A 296 -3.37 27.97 19.50
N GLY A 297 -2.45 27.83 20.50
CA GLY A 297 -1.62 28.95 20.96
C GLY A 297 -2.47 30.11 21.43
N ASP A 298 -2.15 31.31 20.95
CA ASP A 298 -2.88 32.55 21.24
C ASP A 298 -4.04 32.81 20.21
N ASN A 299 -4.30 31.89 19.32
CA ASN A 299 -5.37 32.05 18.35
C ASN A 299 -6.69 31.46 18.85
N THR A 300 -7.78 31.83 18.20
CA THR A 300 -9.07 31.18 18.40
C THR A 300 -8.97 29.69 18.13
N ALA A 301 -9.77 28.90 18.83
CA ALA A 301 -9.85 27.46 18.62
C ALA A 301 -10.15 27.16 17.14
N LEU A 302 -9.40 26.21 16.56
CA LEU A 302 -9.62 25.77 15.20
C LEU A 302 -10.95 25.00 15.14
N PRO A 303 -11.94 25.44 14.37
CA PRO A 303 -13.21 24.74 14.23
C PRO A 303 -12.99 23.48 13.35
N VAL A 304 -12.76 22.35 14.01
CA VAL A 304 -12.65 21.04 13.34
C VAL A 304 -14.04 20.45 13.22
N GLU A 305 -14.56 20.37 12.00
CA GLU A 305 -15.85 19.75 11.71
C GLU A 305 -15.80 18.24 11.84
N ARG A 306 -14.67 17.65 11.41
CA ARG A 306 -14.45 16.21 11.45
C ARG A 306 -12.96 15.90 11.60
N ALA A 307 -12.64 14.99 12.49
CA ALA A 307 -11.36 14.29 12.51
C ALA A 307 -11.62 12.82 12.18
N GLU A 308 -10.74 12.22 11.37
CA GLU A 308 -10.93 10.85 10.90
C GLU A 308 -9.60 10.11 10.87
N PRO A 309 -9.46 9.03 11.66
CA PRO A 309 -8.37 8.08 11.50
C PRO A 309 -8.56 7.31 10.19
N GLN A 310 -7.51 7.21 9.39
CA GLN A 310 -7.59 6.59 8.08
C GLN A 310 -6.49 5.55 7.88
N SER A 311 -6.86 4.46 7.21
CA SER A 311 -6.00 3.39 6.73
C SER A 311 -5.88 3.45 5.23
N LEU A 312 -4.74 3.03 4.68
CA LEU A 312 -4.66 2.74 3.25
C LEU A 312 -5.62 1.58 2.93
N GLU A 313 -6.42 1.77 1.87
CA GLU A 313 -7.28 0.72 1.37
C GLU A 313 -6.44 -0.49 0.96
N ARG A 314 -6.80 -1.66 1.44
CA ARG A 314 -6.20 -2.93 1.02
C ARG A 314 -7.14 -3.69 0.14
N ARG A 315 -6.59 -4.25 -0.93
CA ARG A 315 -7.31 -5.06 -1.90
C ARG A 315 -6.69 -6.42 -2.04
N ILE A 316 -7.55 -7.41 -2.20
CA ILE A 316 -7.18 -8.77 -2.55
C ILE A 316 -7.54 -8.97 -4.02
N TYR A 317 -6.52 -9.03 -4.89
CA TYR A 317 -6.68 -9.24 -6.32
C TYR A 317 -6.59 -10.71 -6.66
N PHE A 318 -7.46 -11.18 -7.53
CA PHE A 318 -7.50 -12.57 -7.98
C PHE A 318 -8.05 -12.69 -9.40
N ASP A 319 -7.75 -13.80 -10.06
CA ASP A 319 -8.34 -14.15 -11.33
C ASP A 319 -9.45 -15.21 -11.10
N PRO A 320 -10.71 -14.89 -11.38
CA PRO A 320 -11.80 -15.85 -11.19
C PRO A 320 -11.80 -16.99 -12.22
N ALA A 321 -11.05 -16.91 -13.32
CA ALA A 321 -10.95 -17.93 -14.34
C ALA A 321 -12.33 -18.43 -14.84
N GLY A 322 -13.24 -17.51 -15.11
CA GLY A 322 -14.59 -17.79 -15.60
C GLY A 322 -15.65 -18.11 -14.52
N LYS A 323 -15.28 -18.13 -13.24
CA LYS A 323 -16.20 -18.41 -12.13
C LYS A 323 -17.01 -17.18 -11.76
N THR A 324 -18.27 -17.37 -11.39
CA THR A 324 -19.19 -16.27 -11.02
C THR A 324 -19.36 -16.10 -9.52
N ALA A 325 -18.93 -17.09 -8.73
CA ALA A 325 -18.98 -17.04 -7.27
C ALA A 325 -17.81 -17.80 -6.67
N ILE A 326 -17.21 -17.23 -5.66
CA ILE A 326 -16.19 -17.84 -4.83
C ILE A 326 -16.49 -17.53 -3.36
N ARG A 327 -15.82 -18.22 -2.45
CA ARG A 327 -16.02 -18.03 -1.01
C ARG A 327 -14.73 -17.63 -0.35
N LEU A 328 -14.81 -16.60 0.48
CA LEU A 328 -13.74 -16.10 1.34
C LEU A 328 -13.82 -16.79 2.71
N TYR A 329 -12.67 -17.23 3.23
CA TYR A 329 -12.52 -17.82 4.55
C TYR A 329 -11.40 -17.11 5.32
N TYR A 330 -11.60 -16.88 6.63
CA TYR A 330 -10.63 -16.29 7.54
C TYR A 330 -10.96 -16.60 9.01
N GLY A 331 -10.07 -16.20 9.93
CA GLY A 331 -10.23 -16.45 11.37
C GLY A 331 -9.54 -17.72 11.84
N ASP A 332 -8.50 -18.22 11.15
CA ASP A 332 -7.59 -19.24 11.63
C ASP A 332 -6.30 -18.58 12.15
N GLU A 333 -6.25 -18.28 13.43
CA GLU A 333 -5.14 -17.54 14.06
C GLU A 333 -3.76 -18.22 13.94
N LYS A 334 -3.70 -19.49 13.59
CA LYS A 334 -2.43 -20.25 13.47
C LYS A 334 -1.97 -20.40 12.02
N LEU A 335 -2.81 -20.07 11.04
CA LEU A 335 -2.47 -20.25 9.63
C LEU A 335 -1.44 -19.20 9.17
N PRO A 336 -0.32 -19.61 8.57
CA PRO A 336 0.63 -18.67 7.97
C PRO A 336 0.08 -18.05 6.67
N ALA A 337 0.73 -16.97 6.21
CA ALA A 337 0.43 -16.39 4.91
C ALA A 337 0.64 -17.42 3.79
N PRO A 338 -0.20 -17.38 2.74
CA PRO A 338 0.00 -18.25 1.59
C PRO A 338 1.18 -17.75 0.74
N GLU A 339 1.82 -18.69 0.08
CA GLU A 339 2.85 -18.42 -0.92
C GLU A 339 2.30 -18.81 -2.29
N TYR A 340 1.70 -17.86 -3.00
CA TYR A 340 1.15 -18.08 -4.33
C TYR A 340 2.08 -17.53 -5.41
N ASP A 341 2.33 -18.29 -6.46
CA ASP A 341 3.03 -17.80 -7.65
C ASP A 341 2.33 -16.60 -8.25
N TYR A 342 1.00 -16.57 -8.21
CA TYR A 342 0.19 -15.42 -8.61
C TYR A 342 0.64 -14.11 -7.94
N ALA A 343 0.97 -14.13 -6.66
CA ALA A 343 1.42 -12.94 -5.93
C ALA A 343 2.83 -12.50 -6.36
N ASN A 344 3.71 -13.44 -6.74
CA ASN A 344 5.07 -13.14 -7.19
C ASN A 344 5.10 -12.47 -8.57
N PHE A 345 4.14 -12.81 -9.43
CA PHE A 345 4.02 -12.27 -10.79
C PHE A 345 2.83 -11.30 -10.94
N PHE A 346 2.28 -10.87 -9.82
CA PHE A 346 1.10 -10.02 -9.82
C PHE A 346 1.34 -8.71 -10.57
N HIS A 347 0.43 -8.43 -11.49
CA HIS A 347 0.32 -7.17 -12.20
C HIS A 347 -1.13 -6.67 -12.07
N LYS A 348 -1.28 -5.43 -11.61
CA LYS A 348 -2.60 -4.81 -11.49
C LYS A 348 -3.10 -4.39 -12.87
N GLU A 349 -4.20 -4.98 -13.31
CA GLU A 349 -4.84 -4.59 -14.57
C GLU A 349 -5.61 -3.27 -14.40
N ALA A 350 -5.56 -2.42 -15.44
CA ALA A 350 -6.20 -1.11 -15.40
C ALA A 350 -7.74 -1.19 -15.36
N ASP A 351 -8.30 -2.29 -15.86
CA ASP A 351 -9.73 -2.56 -15.94
C ASP A 351 -10.20 -3.64 -14.94
N ALA A 352 -9.40 -3.89 -13.89
CA ALA A 352 -9.77 -4.77 -12.80
C ALA A 352 -11.09 -4.33 -12.13
N VAL A 353 -11.97 -5.29 -11.85
CA VAL A 353 -13.34 -5.04 -11.40
C VAL A 353 -13.51 -5.42 -9.93
N GLU A 354 -14.25 -4.59 -9.19
CA GLU A 354 -14.59 -4.88 -7.81
C GLU A 354 -15.64 -5.99 -7.74
N ALA A 355 -15.33 -7.04 -6.97
CA ALA A 355 -16.27 -8.11 -6.64
C ALA A 355 -17.10 -7.73 -5.40
N VAL A 356 -18.35 -8.15 -5.37
CA VAL A 356 -19.26 -7.85 -4.25
C VAL A 356 -19.02 -8.86 -3.13
N VAL A 357 -18.61 -8.37 -1.96
CA VAL A 357 -18.40 -9.19 -0.77
C VAL A 357 -19.70 -9.23 0.03
N GLY A 358 -20.22 -10.43 0.27
CA GLY A 358 -21.44 -10.65 1.07
C GLY A 358 -21.22 -10.39 2.57
N ALA A 359 -22.26 -10.57 3.37
CA ALA A 359 -22.18 -10.45 4.82
C ALA A 359 -21.23 -11.50 5.42
N GLU A 360 -20.62 -11.15 6.55
CA GLU A 360 -19.83 -12.10 7.34
C GLU A 360 -20.77 -13.12 8.01
N ASN A 361 -20.42 -14.40 7.87
CA ASN A 361 -21.15 -15.49 8.51
C ASN A 361 -20.15 -16.36 9.29
N SER A 362 -20.64 -16.95 10.38
CA SER A 362 -19.90 -18.04 11.03
C SER A 362 -19.82 -19.22 10.09
N ASN A 363 -18.64 -19.84 9.99
CA ASN A 363 -18.46 -21.04 9.19
C ASN A 363 -19.20 -22.22 9.85
N PRO A 364 -20.22 -22.82 9.21
CA PRO A 364 -21.00 -23.91 9.80
C PRO A 364 -20.15 -25.17 10.07
N ASP A 365 -19.10 -25.36 9.29
CA ASP A 365 -18.21 -26.51 9.40
C ASP A 365 -17.04 -26.28 10.37
N TYR A 366 -17.06 -25.17 11.14
CA TYR A 366 -15.95 -24.80 12.01
C TYR A 366 -15.73 -25.83 13.12
N SER A 367 -14.58 -26.48 13.12
CA SER A 367 -14.16 -27.45 14.15
C SER A 367 -12.96 -26.97 14.98
N GLY A 368 -12.37 -25.85 14.60
CA GLY A 368 -11.13 -25.34 15.19
C GLY A 368 -9.91 -26.16 14.79
N ARG A 369 -8.76 -25.51 14.75
CA ARG A 369 -7.50 -26.19 14.45
C ARG A 369 -7.06 -27.05 15.64
N PRO A 370 -6.76 -28.34 15.44
CA PRO A 370 -6.25 -29.19 16.51
C PRO A 370 -4.92 -28.67 17.04
N ASP A 371 -4.61 -29.04 18.28
CA ASP A 371 -3.31 -28.72 18.88
C ASP A 371 -2.22 -29.63 18.28
N GLU A 372 -1.45 -29.06 17.36
CA GLU A 372 -0.39 -29.74 16.60
C GLU A 372 0.89 -29.96 17.41
N ARG A 373 0.96 -29.49 18.67
CA ARG A 373 2.13 -29.70 19.52
C ARG A 373 2.35 -31.20 19.75
N PRO A 374 3.60 -31.66 19.73
CA PRO A 374 3.93 -33.02 20.05
C PRO A 374 3.29 -33.45 21.37
N TRP A 375 2.94 -34.71 21.50
CA TRP A 375 2.30 -35.24 22.70
C TRP A 375 3.11 -34.90 23.97
N SER A 376 4.43 -34.96 23.91
CA SER A 376 5.36 -34.62 24.99
C SER A 376 5.22 -33.16 25.45
N GLU A 377 4.96 -32.20 24.54
CA GLU A 377 4.75 -30.78 24.90
C GLU A 377 3.35 -30.53 25.45
N ARG A 378 2.37 -31.31 25.03
CA ARG A 378 1.00 -31.25 25.59
C ARG A 378 0.92 -31.80 26.99
N HIS A 379 1.80 -32.76 27.33
CA HIS A 379 1.82 -33.43 28.62
C HIS A 379 3.13 -33.18 29.36
N LYS A 380 3.47 -31.92 29.58
CA LYS A 380 4.71 -31.53 30.28
C LYS A 380 4.88 -32.21 31.63
N TRP A 381 3.80 -32.50 32.34
CA TRP A 381 3.84 -33.24 33.63
C TRP A 381 4.41 -34.64 33.47
N VAL A 382 4.17 -35.34 32.35
CA VAL A 382 4.74 -36.64 32.05
C VAL A 382 6.25 -36.55 31.86
N LEU A 383 6.71 -35.51 31.14
CA LEU A 383 8.15 -35.26 30.97
C LEU A 383 8.84 -34.99 32.30
N TRP A 384 8.26 -34.11 33.11
CA TRP A 384 8.81 -33.84 34.43
C TRP A 384 8.76 -35.08 35.36
N GLY A 385 7.68 -35.85 35.31
CA GLY A 385 7.52 -37.10 36.05
C GLY A 385 8.56 -38.16 35.65
N SER A 386 8.78 -38.34 34.34
CA SER A 386 9.79 -39.29 33.83
C SER A 386 11.22 -38.88 34.19
N LEU A 387 11.50 -37.55 34.12
CA LEU A 387 12.81 -37.04 34.54
C LEU A 387 13.06 -37.25 36.01
N LEU A 388 12.08 -36.97 36.87
CA LEU A 388 12.18 -37.17 38.31
C LEU A 388 12.36 -38.65 38.65
N LEU A 389 11.59 -39.53 37.98
CA LEU A 389 11.74 -40.99 38.13
C LEU A 389 13.15 -41.44 37.73
N SER A 390 13.68 -40.93 36.63
CA SER A 390 15.03 -41.24 36.16
C SER A 390 16.09 -40.82 37.19
N VAL A 391 15.95 -39.64 37.77
CA VAL A 391 16.85 -39.13 38.80
C VAL A 391 16.78 -40.02 40.06
N VAL A 392 15.57 -40.41 40.49
CA VAL A 392 15.39 -41.32 41.65
C VAL A 392 16.03 -42.68 41.38
N VAL A 393 15.82 -43.27 40.21
CA VAL A 393 16.42 -44.57 39.84
C VAL A 393 17.96 -44.46 39.83
N LEU A 394 18.51 -43.38 39.24
CA LEU A 394 19.97 -43.18 39.25
C LEU A 394 20.53 -42.99 40.66
N ALA A 395 19.82 -42.25 41.51
CA ALA A 395 20.21 -42.08 42.91
C ALA A 395 20.21 -43.40 43.68
N LEU A 396 19.18 -44.24 43.47
CA LEU A 396 19.09 -45.56 44.08
C LEU A 396 20.21 -46.50 43.60
N LEU A 397 20.54 -46.49 42.32
CA LEU A 397 21.64 -47.26 41.76
C LEU A 397 23.00 -46.81 42.31
N ALA A 398 23.20 -45.48 42.42
CA ALA A 398 24.42 -44.95 43.04
C ALA A 398 24.58 -45.32 44.50
N LEU A 399 23.49 -45.23 45.27
CA LEU A 399 23.50 -45.69 46.69
C LEU A 399 23.82 -47.19 46.81
N LYS A 400 23.20 -48.00 45.96
CA LYS A 400 23.49 -49.46 45.94
C LYS A 400 24.93 -49.74 45.52
N GLY A 401 25.51 -49.01 44.61
CA GLY A 401 26.92 -49.12 44.22
C GLY A 401 27.87 -48.74 45.34
N LEU A 402 27.53 -47.72 46.13
CA LEU A 402 28.31 -47.28 47.27
C LEU A 402 28.29 -48.36 48.48
N THR A 403 27.13 -49.00 48.61
CA THR A 403 26.97 -50.07 49.68
C THR A 403 27.58 -51.41 49.28
N SER A 404 27.89 -51.62 47.97
CA SER A 404 28.48 -52.89 47.46
C SER A 404 30.00 -52.75 47.22
N GLY A 405 30.71 -51.89 47.98
CA GLY A 405 32.17 -51.77 47.94
C GLY A 405 32.86 -53.12 48.30
N PRO A 406 33.96 -53.48 47.61
CA PRO A 406 34.62 -54.73 47.80
C PRO A 406 35.15 -54.85 49.26
N ALA A 407 34.82 -55.94 49.95
CA ALA A 407 35.44 -56.30 51.20
C ALA A 407 36.95 -56.41 50.97
N ALA A 408 37.73 -55.58 51.68
CA ALA A 408 39.19 -55.67 51.69
C ALA A 408 39.63 -57.06 51.98
N GLN A 409 40.27 -57.76 51.05
CA GLN A 409 41.03 -58.98 51.33
C GLN A 409 42.24 -58.59 52.18
N LYS A 410 42.29 -59.19 53.33
CA LYS A 410 43.53 -59.33 54.13
C LYS A 410 44.38 -60.43 53.55
#